data_944b0a0aeb2868d4a5227aba97a02c72
#
_entry.id   944b0a0aeb2868d4a5227aba97a02c72
#
_cell.length_a   1.000
_cell.length_b   1.000
_cell.length_c   1.000
_cell.angle_alpha   90.00
_cell.angle_beta   90.00
_cell.angle_gamma   90.00
#
_symmetry.space_group_name_H-M   'P 1'
#
loop_
_entity.id
_entity.type
_entity.pdbx_description
1 polymer ?
#
loop_
_entity_poly.entity_id
_entity_poly.type
_entity_poly.pdbx_seq_one_letter_code
_entity_poly.pdbx_strand_id
1 'polypeptide(L)'
;GGCRASNYIHLLRKALIKNGMGYIPVISLNFSGLEKNANPGFKLTRKAFIQVAYGVLLGDFIMHIFNQCRPYEVHKGDCQKAVDELFNKITKDFRGDKLIRYKYVRMMYVLICKRFAQIEMENFGLKKKVGIVGEIYVKFSPLGNNNLEQFLLGEGTEPVLAGLLDFCLYCIYNGIIDFQLYGRSIKSAAVMQAVYRFLLSKQKDMI
;
A
#
# COMPACT_ATOMS: atom_id res chain seq x y z
N GLY A 1 -19.26 6.43 11.34
CA GLY A 1 -18.63 7.69 11.05
C GLY A 1 -17.55 7.51 9.99
N GLY A 2 -17.54 8.35 8.96
CA GLY A 2 -16.51 8.29 7.93
C GLY A 2 -15.14 8.69 8.47
N CYS A 3 -14.08 8.09 7.92
CA CYS A 3 -12.70 8.50 8.22
C CYS A 3 -12.48 9.95 7.76
N ARG A 4 -11.66 10.71 8.47
CA ARG A 4 -11.27 12.09 8.08
C ARG A 4 -10.64 12.15 6.68
N ALA A 5 -10.00 11.06 6.25
CA ALA A 5 -9.45 10.93 4.90
C ALA A 5 -10.49 11.12 3.79
N SER A 6 -11.77 10.86 4.03
CA SER A 6 -12.84 11.14 3.05
C SER A 6 -12.99 12.63 2.74
N ASN A 7 -12.55 13.53 3.63
CA ASN A 7 -12.61 14.97 3.41
C ASN A 7 -11.43 15.53 2.60
N TYR A 8 -10.36 14.75 2.39
CA TYR A 8 -9.17 15.23 1.67
C TYR A 8 -9.48 15.65 0.23
N ILE A 9 -10.42 14.98 -0.44
CA ILE A 9 -10.84 15.33 -1.79
C ILE A 9 -11.45 16.73 -1.83
N HIS A 10 -12.35 17.04 -0.89
CA HIS A 10 -12.98 18.36 -0.78
C HIS A 10 -11.95 19.46 -0.47
N LEU A 11 -11.02 19.18 0.44
CA LEU A 11 -9.96 20.12 0.77
C LEU A 11 -9.04 20.37 -0.43
N LEU A 12 -8.68 19.33 -1.17
CA LEU A 12 -7.84 19.43 -2.36
C LEU A 12 -8.55 20.21 -3.47
N ARG A 13 -9.82 19.94 -3.74
CA ARG A 13 -10.63 20.70 -4.71
C ARG A 13 -10.72 22.18 -4.32
N LYS A 14 -11.00 22.44 -3.04
CA LYS A 14 -11.07 23.81 -2.52
C LYS A 14 -9.74 24.54 -2.66
N ALA A 15 -8.62 23.86 -2.39
CA ALA A 15 -7.28 24.43 -2.56
C ALA A 15 -6.98 24.73 -4.04
N LEU A 16 -7.33 23.83 -4.95
CA LEU A 16 -7.17 24.03 -6.40
C LEU A 16 -7.99 25.21 -6.89
N ILE A 17 -9.27 25.32 -6.49
CA ILE A 17 -10.14 26.45 -6.86
C ILE A 17 -9.55 27.77 -6.35
N LYS A 18 -9.08 27.79 -5.09
CA LYS A 18 -8.49 29.00 -4.47
C LYS A 18 -7.21 29.48 -5.21
N ASN A 19 -6.49 28.55 -5.85
CA ASN A 19 -5.29 28.85 -6.63
C ASN A 19 -5.53 28.98 -8.14
N GLY A 20 -6.78 29.17 -8.58
CA GLY A 20 -7.12 29.31 -10.01
C GLY A 20 -7.03 28.02 -10.84
N MET A 21 -6.81 26.88 -10.20
CA MET A 21 -6.62 25.57 -10.83
C MET A 21 -7.85 24.66 -10.73
N GLY A 22 -9.05 25.23 -10.58
CA GLY A 22 -10.31 24.47 -10.44
C GLY A 22 -10.68 23.59 -11.62
N TYR A 23 -10.01 23.76 -12.78
CA TYR A 23 -10.18 22.90 -13.96
C TYR A 23 -9.46 21.55 -13.85
N ILE A 24 -8.57 21.38 -12.87
CA ILE A 24 -7.86 20.13 -12.66
C ILE A 24 -8.79 19.09 -12.00
N PRO A 25 -9.03 17.91 -12.63
CA PRO A 25 -9.89 16.90 -12.05
C PRO A 25 -9.21 16.23 -10.85
N VAL A 26 -9.91 16.13 -9.73
CA VAL A 26 -9.47 15.36 -8.55
C VAL A 26 -10.23 14.04 -8.55
N ILE A 27 -9.50 12.95 -8.76
CA ILE A 27 -10.03 11.58 -8.80
C ILE A 27 -9.68 10.87 -7.49
N SER A 28 -10.64 10.15 -6.92
CA SER A 28 -10.44 9.35 -5.72
C SER A 28 -10.94 7.92 -5.91
N LEU A 29 -10.17 6.96 -5.42
CA LEU A 29 -10.58 5.56 -5.30
C LEU A 29 -11.35 5.32 -3.98
N ASN A 30 -12.34 6.17 -3.70
CA ASN A 30 -13.14 6.03 -2.49
C ASN A 30 -14.16 4.90 -2.65
N PHE A 31 -13.94 3.79 -1.97
CA PHE A 31 -14.83 2.62 -1.94
C PHE A 31 -16.01 2.76 -0.97
N SER A 32 -16.03 3.81 -0.14
CA SER A 32 -17.06 3.99 0.89
C SER A 32 -18.45 4.41 0.35
N GLY A 33 -18.55 4.76 -0.93
CA GLY A 33 -19.80 5.22 -1.55
C GLY A 33 -20.34 6.55 -1.00
N LEU A 34 -19.57 7.23 -0.13
CA LEU A 34 -19.98 8.49 0.49
C LEU A 34 -20.03 9.66 -0.50
N GLU A 35 -19.34 9.54 -1.62
CA GLU A 35 -19.34 10.54 -2.70
C GLU A 35 -19.87 9.93 -4.00
N LYS A 36 -21.19 9.94 -4.17
CA LYS A 36 -21.79 9.68 -5.48
C LYS A 36 -21.32 10.78 -6.45
N ASN A 37 -20.77 10.39 -7.60
CA ASN A 37 -20.25 11.29 -8.65
C ASN A 37 -18.93 12.03 -8.32
N ALA A 38 -18.16 11.57 -7.35
CA ALA A 38 -16.85 12.15 -7.05
C ALA A 38 -15.85 12.08 -8.22
N ASN A 39 -16.04 11.13 -9.13
CA ASN A 39 -15.13 10.85 -10.25
C ASN A 39 -15.84 10.85 -11.60
N PRO A 40 -16.35 12.01 -12.07
CA PRO A 40 -17.09 12.07 -13.34
C PRO A 40 -16.19 11.61 -14.49
N GLY A 41 -16.69 10.65 -15.29
CA GLY A 41 -15.96 10.12 -16.44
C GLY A 41 -14.91 9.03 -16.15
N PHE A 42 -14.54 8.80 -14.89
CA PHE A 42 -13.60 7.72 -14.53
C PHE A 42 -14.35 6.41 -14.27
N LYS A 43 -14.06 5.39 -15.08
CA LYS A 43 -14.60 4.03 -14.90
C LYS A 43 -13.47 3.06 -14.59
N LEU A 44 -13.50 2.47 -13.40
CA LEU A 44 -12.57 1.42 -13.03
C LEU A 44 -12.93 0.12 -13.76
N THR A 45 -12.16 -0.27 -14.76
CA THR A 45 -12.35 -1.55 -15.45
C THR A 45 -11.94 -2.72 -14.55
N ARG A 46 -12.49 -3.92 -14.82
CA ARG A 46 -12.07 -5.15 -14.10
C ARG A 46 -10.56 -5.38 -14.19
N LYS A 47 -9.95 -5.10 -15.33
CA LYS A 47 -8.49 -5.19 -15.52
C LYS A 47 -7.77 -4.22 -14.59
N ALA A 48 -8.16 -2.94 -14.58
CA ALA A 48 -7.56 -1.92 -13.73
C ALA A 48 -7.70 -2.25 -12.23
N PHE A 49 -8.87 -2.76 -11.81
CA PHE A 49 -9.09 -3.20 -10.42
C PHE A 49 -8.13 -4.31 -10.00
N ILE A 50 -7.97 -5.34 -10.85
CA ILE A 50 -7.03 -6.45 -10.58
C ILE A 50 -5.59 -5.93 -10.54
N GLN A 51 -5.21 -5.04 -11.46
CA GLN A 51 -3.88 -4.44 -11.48
C GLN A 51 -3.60 -3.60 -10.23
N VAL A 52 -4.57 -2.81 -9.76
CA VAL A 52 -4.46 -2.06 -8.50
C VAL A 52 -4.26 -3.01 -7.32
N ALA A 53 -5.06 -4.08 -7.22
CA ALA A 53 -4.92 -5.06 -6.15
C ALA A 53 -3.54 -5.74 -6.15
N TYR A 54 -3.05 -6.13 -7.33
CA TYR A 54 -1.71 -6.73 -7.44
C TYR A 54 -0.59 -5.69 -7.23
N GLY A 55 -0.81 -4.44 -7.61
CA GLY A 55 0.08 -3.33 -7.31
C GLY A 55 0.25 -3.13 -5.80
N VAL A 56 -0.84 -3.21 -5.03
CA VAL A 56 -0.79 -3.15 -3.55
C VAL A 56 0.03 -4.31 -2.99
N LEU A 57 -0.23 -5.56 -3.42
CA LEU A 57 0.51 -6.73 -2.96
C LEU A 57 2.02 -6.61 -3.22
N LEU A 58 2.39 -6.22 -4.44
CA LEU A 58 3.79 -6.07 -4.84
C LEU A 58 4.45 -4.86 -4.14
N GLY A 59 3.73 -3.76 -4.01
CA GLY A 59 4.21 -2.56 -3.32
C GLY A 59 4.49 -2.81 -1.84
N ASP A 60 3.55 -3.45 -1.13
CA ASP A 60 3.73 -3.82 0.27
C ASP A 60 4.92 -4.78 0.45
N PHE A 61 5.04 -5.77 -0.42
CA PHE A 61 6.15 -6.73 -0.36
C PHE A 61 7.50 -6.06 -0.58
N ILE A 62 7.62 -5.18 -1.59
CA ILE A 62 8.84 -4.40 -1.83
C ILE A 62 9.15 -3.50 -0.64
N MET A 63 8.16 -2.81 -0.10
CA MET A 63 8.32 -1.93 1.06
C MET A 63 8.84 -2.70 2.28
N HIS A 64 8.27 -3.88 2.56
CA HIS A 64 8.71 -4.70 3.69
C HIS A 64 10.17 -5.15 3.53
N ILE A 65 10.56 -5.68 2.37
CA ILE A 65 11.94 -6.11 2.12
C ILE A 65 12.88 -4.90 2.12
N PHE A 66 12.48 -3.79 1.50
CA PHE A 66 13.27 -2.57 1.47
C PHE A 66 13.58 -2.06 2.88
N ASN A 67 12.57 -1.97 3.77
CA ASN A 67 12.74 -1.49 5.13
C ASN A 67 13.59 -2.45 5.99
N GLN A 68 13.54 -3.75 5.69
CA GLN A 68 14.39 -4.75 6.35
C GLN A 68 15.84 -4.71 5.86
N CYS A 69 16.08 -4.47 4.57
CA CYS A 69 17.41 -4.53 3.97
C CYS A 69 18.18 -3.19 4.06
N ARG A 70 17.47 -2.08 3.83
CA ARG A 70 18.10 -0.74 3.76
C ARG A 70 18.94 -0.34 4.97
N PRO A 71 18.56 -0.67 6.23
CA PRO A 71 19.39 -0.33 7.38
C PRO A 71 20.76 -1.03 7.40
N TYR A 72 20.90 -2.10 6.64
CA TYR A 72 22.07 -2.98 6.61
C TYR A 72 22.89 -2.90 5.32
N GLU A 73 22.48 -2.07 4.33
CA GLU A 73 23.21 -1.96 3.07
C GLU A 73 24.61 -1.35 3.28
N VAL A 74 25.65 -2.02 2.75
CA VAL A 74 27.04 -1.54 2.78
C VAL A 74 27.19 -0.28 1.93
N HIS A 75 26.67 -0.33 0.71
CA HIS A 75 26.66 0.82 -0.19
C HIS A 75 25.33 1.51 -0.17
N LYS A 76 25.27 2.67 0.47
CA LYS A 76 24.03 3.45 0.60
C LYS A 76 23.42 3.75 -0.75
N GLY A 77 22.14 3.36 -0.90
CA GLY A 77 21.35 3.56 -2.11
C GLY A 77 21.21 2.32 -3.00
N ASP A 78 21.87 1.20 -2.73
CA ASP A 78 21.72 -0.02 -3.52
C ASP A 78 20.33 -0.64 -3.36
N CYS A 79 19.75 -0.58 -2.16
CA CYS A 79 18.36 -0.96 -1.94
C CYS A 79 17.40 -0.08 -2.75
N GLN A 80 17.65 1.23 -2.83
CA GLN A 80 16.82 2.15 -3.63
C GLN A 80 16.92 1.85 -5.12
N LYS A 81 18.12 1.59 -5.66
CA LYS A 81 18.30 1.18 -7.05
C LYS A 81 17.52 -0.09 -7.37
N ALA A 82 17.55 -1.08 -6.46
CA ALA A 82 16.79 -2.32 -6.62
C ALA A 82 15.28 -2.06 -6.66
N VAL A 83 14.77 -1.17 -5.81
CA VAL A 83 13.36 -0.74 -5.83
C VAL A 83 13.02 -0.09 -7.17
N ASP A 84 13.82 0.85 -7.66
CA ASP A 84 13.57 1.58 -8.91
C ASP A 84 13.55 0.63 -10.12
N GLU A 85 14.47 -0.32 -10.19
CA GLU A 85 14.51 -1.37 -11.23
C GLU A 85 13.23 -2.23 -11.20
N LEU A 86 12.82 -2.67 -10.02
CA LEU A 86 11.63 -3.50 -9.83
C LEU A 86 10.34 -2.74 -10.16
N PHE A 87 10.22 -1.48 -9.74
CA PHE A 87 9.08 -0.63 -10.09
C PHE A 87 9.00 -0.36 -11.60
N ASN A 88 10.12 -0.08 -12.24
CA ASN A 88 10.18 0.11 -13.69
C ASN A 88 9.71 -1.15 -14.44
N LYS A 89 10.16 -2.33 -13.99
CA LYS A 89 9.71 -3.61 -14.54
C LYS A 89 8.21 -3.82 -14.35
N ILE A 90 7.70 -3.69 -13.12
CA ILE A 90 6.28 -3.87 -12.81
C ILE A 90 5.42 -2.90 -13.62
N THR A 91 5.82 -1.63 -13.70
CA THR A 91 5.10 -0.61 -14.46
C THR A 91 5.06 -0.94 -15.95
N LYS A 92 6.17 -1.39 -16.54
CA LYS A 92 6.23 -1.83 -17.92
C LYS A 92 5.30 -3.02 -18.18
N ASP A 93 5.34 -4.02 -17.31
CA ASP A 93 4.52 -5.23 -17.44
C ASP A 93 3.02 -4.91 -17.28
N PHE A 94 2.66 -3.95 -16.38
CA PHE A 94 1.27 -3.53 -16.14
C PHE A 94 0.70 -2.66 -17.28
N ARG A 95 1.52 -1.94 -18.00
CA ARG A 95 1.09 -1.16 -19.18
C ARG A 95 0.73 -2.04 -20.37
N GLY A 96 1.16 -3.29 -20.39
CA GLY A 96 0.84 -4.25 -21.44
C GLY A 96 -0.67 -4.56 -21.52
N ASP A 97 -1.14 -5.01 -22.71
CA ASP A 97 -2.56 -5.31 -22.94
C ASP A 97 -3.03 -6.60 -22.27
N LYS A 98 -2.12 -7.46 -21.86
CA LYS A 98 -2.45 -8.76 -21.25
C LYS A 98 -2.95 -8.59 -19.83
N LEU A 99 -4.00 -9.34 -19.48
CA LEU A 99 -4.47 -9.43 -18.10
C LEU A 99 -3.39 -10.16 -17.25
N ILE A 100 -2.91 -9.46 -16.22
CA ILE A 100 -1.97 -10.04 -15.27
C ILE A 100 -2.71 -11.05 -14.40
N ARG A 101 -2.12 -12.25 -14.29
CA ARG A 101 -2.63 -13.33 -13.43
C ARG A 101 -1.85 -13.38 -12.12
N TYR A 102 -2.43 -13.95 -11.08
CA TYR A 102 -1.78 -14.08 -9.77
C TYR A 102 -0.43 -14.85 -9.82
N LYS A 103 -0.26 -15.75 -10.79
CA LYS A 103 1.03 -16.42 -11.04
C LYS A 103 2.17 -15.41 -11.27
N TYR A 104 1.88 -14.28 -11.91
CA TYR A 104 2.86 -13.21 -12.10
C TYR A 104 3.30 -12.60 -10.75
N VAL A 105 2.37 -12.36 -9.84
CA VAL A 105 2.67 -11.82 -8.50
C VAL A 105 3.61 -12.75 -7.74
N ARG A 106 3.33 -14.05 -7.73
CA ARG A 106 4.21 -15.06 -7.09
C ARG A 106 5.60 -15.12 -7.72
N MET A 107 5.67 -15.03 -9.04
CA MET A 107 6.96 -14.94 -9.75
C MET A 107 7.73 -13.68 -9.34
N MET A 108 7.04 -12.55 -9.21
CA MET A 108 7.65 -11.28 -8.80
C MET A 108 8.14 -11.34 -7.35
N TYR A 109 7.46 -12.01 -6.42
CA TYR A 109 7.98 -12.20 -5.06
C TYR A 109 9.34 -12.88 -5.07
N VAL A 110 9.50 -13.96 -5.85
CA VAL A 110 10.78 -14.65 -6.00
C VAL A 110 11.84 -13.74 -6.63
N LEU A 111 11.47 -12.96 -7.64
CA LEU A 111 12.39 -12.02 -8.30
C LEU A 111 12.85 -10.92 -7.35
N ILE A 112 11.93 -10.35 -6.57
CA ILE A 112 12.22 -9.32 -5.57
C ILE A 112 13.19 -9.87 -4.52
N CYS A 113 12.92 -11.03 -3.94
CA CYS A 113 13.85 -11.68 -3.00
C CYS A 113 15.23 -11.90 -3.59
N LYS A 114 15.32 -12.43 -4.83
CA LYS A 114 16.60 -12.66 -5.52
C LYS A 114 17.36 -11.36 -5.74
N ARG A 115 16.67 -10.27 -6.09
CA ARG A 115 17.32 -8.98 -6.35
C ARG A 115 17.89 -8.38 -5.07
N PHE A 116 17.14 -8.42 -3.97
CA PHE A 116 17.63 -7.93 -2.67
C PHE A 116 18.74 -8.83 -2.08
N ALA A 117 18.69 -10.14 -2.31
CA ALA A 117 19.75 -11.06 -1.87
C ALA A 117 21.10 -10.83 -2.56
N GLN A 118 21.17 -10.05 -3.64
CA GLN A 118 22.39 -9.66 -4.33
C GLN A 118 23.05 -8.41 -3.73
N ILE A 119 22.33 -7.71 -2.84
CA ILE A 119 22.86 -6.50 -2.20
C ILE A 119 23.77 -6.91 -1.05
N GLU A 120 24.96 -6.31 -0.99
CA GLU A 120 25.91 -6.54 0.09
C GLU A 120 25.39 -5.92 1.39
N MET A 121 25.32 -6.73 2.45
CA MET A 121 24.77 -6.33 3.74
C MET A 121 25.84 -6.34 4.82
N GLU A 122 25.79 -5.36 5.72
CA GLU A 122 26.62 -5.31 6.92
C GLU A 122 26.27 -6.46 7.88
N ASN A 123 27.30 -7.05 8.49
CA ASN A 123 27.14 -8.16 9.43
C ASN A 123 27.34 -7.73 10.90
N PHE A 124 26.77 -6.60 11.30
CA PHE A 124 26.93 -6.01 12.64
C PHE A 124 25.84 -6.42 13.66
N GLY A 125 25.11 -7.49 13.39
CA GLY A 125 23.99 -7.92 14.23
C GLY A 125 22.68 -7.18 13.91
N LEU A 126 21.61 -7.54 14.62
CA LEU A 126 20.26 -7.02 14.36
C LEU A 126 20.08 -5.63 14.99
N LYS A 127 19.68 -4.66 14.17
CA LYS A 127 19.32 -3.31 14.63
C LYS A 127 17.97 -3.36 15.39
N LYS A 128 17.74 -2.37 16.24
CA LYS A 128 16.46 -2.25 16.96
C LYS A 128 15.33 -1.93 15.98
N LYS A 129 14.24 -2.70 16.06
CA LYS A 129 13.05 -2.47 15.24
C LYS A 129 12.16 -1.41 15.88
N VAL A 130 11.75 -0.42 15.09
CA VAL A 130 10.86 0.66 15.52
C VAL A 130 9.62 0.67 14.63
N GLY A 131 8.45 0.37 15.25
CA GLY A 131 7.16 0.36 14.55
C GLY A 131 6.64 1.77 14.30
N ILE A 132 6.29 2.09 13.06
CA ILE A 132 5.62 3.33 12.68
C ILE A 132 4.12 3.06 12.61
N VAL A 133 3.36 3.71 13.47
CA VAL A 133 1.90 3.60 13.56
C VAL A 133 1.25 4.97 13.43
N GLY A 134 -0.02 4.99 13.06
CA GLY A 134 -0.78 6.24 12.94
C GLY A 134 -1.82 6.20 11.83
N GLU A 135 -2.36 7.36 11.53
CA GLU A 135 -3.30 7.58 10.43
C GLU A 135 -2.58 7.35 9.08
N ILE A 136 -3.32 6.91 8.07
CA ILE A 136 -2.74 6.43 6.80
C ILE A 136 -1.88 7.49 6.11
N TYR A 137 -2.34 8.74 6.07
CA TYR A 137 -1.58 9.83 5.47
C TYR A 137 -0.29 10.12 6.24
N VAL A 138 -0.38 10.24 7.57
CA VAL A 138 0.78 10.49 8.42
C VAL A 138 1.77 9.32 8.36
N LYS A 139 1.25 8.10 8.30
CA LYS A 139 2.09 6.90 8.26
C LYS A 139 2.91 6.78 6.96
N PHE A 140 2.31 7.08 5.80
CA PHE A 140 2.94 6.85 4.49
C PHE A 140 3.49 8.11 3.80
N SER A 141 3.12 9.31 4.26
CA SER A 141 3.55 10.55 3.62
C SER A 141 4.74 11.17 4.33
N PRO A 142 5.92 11.26 3.69
CA PRO A 142 7.08 11.97 4.24
C PRO A 142 6.76 13.42 4.64
N LEU A 143 5.89 14.09 3.87
CA LEU A 143 5.41 15.43 4.22
C LEU A 143 4.57 15.44 5.50
N GLY A 144 3.75 14.39 5.71
CA GLY A 144 2.87 14.28 6.89
C GLY A 144 3.60 13.89 8.17
N ASN A 145 4.76 13.22 8.07
CA ASN A 145 5.52 12.69 9.20
C ASN A 145 6.95 13.25 9.34
N ASN A 146 7.27 14.32 8.62
CA ASN A 146 8.60 14.97 8.65
C ASN A 146 9.75 13.98 8.33
N ASN A 147 9.58 13.12 7.34
CA ASN A 147 10.56 12.10 6.92
C ASN A 147 10.97 11.14 8.06
N LEU A 148 10.02 10.70 8.86
CA LEU A 148 10.25 9.87 10.05
C LEU A 148 11.07 8.61 9.76
N GLU A 149 10.85 7.94 8.62
CA GLU A 149 11.65 6.76 8.23
C GLU A 149 13.13 7.11 8.06
N GLN A 150 13.44 8.24 7.42
CA GLN A 150 14.83 8.70 7.24
C GLN A 150 15.49 9.04 8.58
N PHE A 151 14.72 9.69 9.46
CA PHE A 151 15.19 9.98 10.82
C PHE A 151 15.54 8.68 11.56
N LEU A 152 14.65 7.70 11.58
CA LEU A 152 14.86 6.41 12.25
C LEU A 152 16.07 5.65 11.69
N LEU A 153 16.26 5.69 10.36
CA LEU A 153 17.45 5.12 9.71
C LEU A 153 18.74 5.83 10.15
N GLY A 154 18.68 7.16 10.26
CA GLY A 154 19.80 7.97 10.76
C GLY A 154 20.19 7.63 12.20
N GLU A 155 19.20 7.26 13.04
CA GLU A 155 19.39 6.79 14.40
C GLU A 155 19.85 5.30 14.48
N GLY A 156 20.13 4.67 13.34
CA GLY A 156 20.64 3.30 13.27
C GLY A 156 19.59 2.23 13.62
N THR A 157 18.29 2.50 13.41
CA THR A 157 17.20 1.56 13.68
C THR A 157 16.66 0.94 12.39
N GLU A 158 15.86 -0.14 12.52
CA GLU A 158 15.10 -0.75 11.44
C GLU A 158 13.66 -0.28 11.53
N PRO A 159 13.17 0.59 10.60
CA PRO A 159 11.77 1.03 10.61
C PRO A 159 10.85 -0.09 10.16
N VAL A 160 9.78 -0.33 10.91
CA VAL A 160 8.75 -1.33 10.60
C VAL A 160 7.44 -0.62 10.32
N LEU A 161 6.96 -0.73 9.10
CA LEU A 161 5.74 -0.10 8.62
C LEU A 161 4.74 -1.18 8.19
N ALA A 162 3.54 -1.17 8.76
CA ALA A 162 2.47 -2.06 8.30
C ALA A 162 2.00 -1.66 6.90
N GLY A 163 1.79 -2.64 6.03
CA GLY A 163 1.40 -2.43 4.64
C GLY A 163 -0.03 -1.89 4.45
N LEU A 164 -0.35 -1.52 3.22
CA LEU A 164 -1.71 -1.13 2.85
C LEU A 164 -2.67 -2.31 2.87
N LEU A 165 -2.17 -3.53 2.58
CA LEU A 165 -2.95 -4.76 2.72
C LEU A 165 -3.36 -5.02 4.18
N ASP A 166 -2.45 -4.78 5.14
CA ASP A 166 -2.75 -4.87 6.58
C ASP A 166 -3.89 -3.93 6.96
N PHE A 167 -3.85 -2.70 6.45
CA PHE A 167 -4.93 -1.74 6.66
C PHE A 167 -6.26 -2.22 6.05
N CYS A 168 -6.25 -2.78 4.84
CA CYS A 168 -7.44 -3.36 4.22
C CYS A 168 -8.00 -4.53 5.04
N LEU A 169 -7.15 -5.42 5.52
CA LEU A 169 -7.53 -6.54 6.39
C LEU A 169 -8.16 -6.04 7.69
N TYR A 170 -7.55 -5.03 8.32
CA TYR A 170 -8.08 -4.38 9.51
C TYR A 170 -9.49 -3.80 9.29
N CYS A 171 -9.70 -3.05 8.20
CA CYS A 171 -11.00 -2.47 7.87
C CYS A 171 -12.08 -3.52 7.65
N ILE A 172 -11.74 -4.63 6.95
CA ILE A 172 -12.69 -5.72 6.69
C ILE A 172 -13.00 -6.46 7.98
N TYR A 173 -11.99 -6.73 8.82
CA TYR A 173 -12.17 -7.39 10.10
C TYR A 173 -13.06 -6.58 11.04
N ASN A 174 -12.85 -5.26 11.13
CA ASN A 174 -13.74 -4.38 11.89
C ASN A 174 -15.18 -4.45 11.41
N GLY A 175 -15.41 -4.52 10.08
CA GLY A 175 -16.75 -4.71 9.53
C GLY A 175 -17.40 -6.05 9.94
N ILE A 176 -16.60 -7.11 10.10
CA ILE A 176 -17.07 -8.42 10.62
C ILE A 176 -17.45 -8.30 12.11
N ILE A 177 -16.62 -7.63 12.91
CA ILE A 177 -16.90 -7.39 14.33
C ILE A 177 -18.14 -6.50 14.52
N ASP A 178 -18.27 -5.44 13.74
CA ASP A 178 -19.46 -4.58 13.74
C ASP A 178 -20.75 -5.37 13.45
N PHE A 179 -20.67 -6.37 12.56
CA PHE A 179 -21.79 -7.27 12.33
C PHE A 179 -22.14 -8.10 13.57
N GLN A 180 -21.12 -8.65 14.24
CA GLN A 180 -21.32 -9.46 15.44
C GLN A 180 -21.91 -8.64 16.61
N LEU A 181 -21.48 -7.38 16.77
CA LEU A 181 -21.89 -6.52 17.87
C LEU A 181 -23.22 -5.80 17.61
N TYR A 182 -23.48 -5.40 16.37
CA TYR A 182 -24.59 -4.49 16.02
C TYR A 182 -25.61 -5.07 15.04
N GLY A 183 -25.47 -6.33 14.64
CA GLY A 183 -26.51 -7.04 13.89
C GLY A 183 -26.73 -6.54 12.46
N ARG A 184 -25.66 -6.23 11.70
CA ARG A 184 -25.76 -5.89 10.25
C ARG A 184 -26.20 -7.09 9.40
N SER A 185 -26.50 -6.86 8.11
CA SER A 185 -26.96 -7.90 7.17
C SER A 185 -26.02 -9.12 7.13
N ILE A 186 -26.57 -10.32 7.36
CA ILE A 186 -25.85 -11.61 7.34
C ILE A 186 -25.14 -11.84 5.99
N LYS A 187 -25.77 -11.46 4.87
CA LYS A 187 -25.16 -11.57 3.54
C LYS A 187 -23.89 -10.71 3.41
N SER A 188 -23.92 -9.51 3.96
CA SER A 188 -22.76 -8.60 3.97
C SER A 188 -21.61 -9.19 4.80
N ALA A 189 -21.91 -9.78 5.96
CA ALA A 189 -20.90 -10.41 6.82
C ALA A 189 -20.24 -11.62 6.15
N ALA A 190 -21.02 -12.49 5.49
CA ALA A 190 -20.49 -13.65 4.79
C ALA A 190 -19.56 -13.24 3.64
N VAL A 191 -19.92 -12.20 2.87
CA VAL A 191 -19.07 -11.66 1.82
C VAL A 191 -17.78 -11.08 2.40
N MET A 192 -17.86 -10.27 3.46
CA MET A 192 -16.68 -9.72 4.12
C MET A 192 -15.75 -10.81 4.64
N GLN A 193 -16.30 -11.89 5.21
CA GLN A 193 -15.51 -13.01 5.70
C GLN A 193 -14.81 -13.78 4.57
N ALA A 194 -15.45 -13.96 3.42
CA ALA A 194 -14.85 -14.58 2.24
C ALA A 194 -13.71 -13.71 1.70
N VAL A 195 -13.92 -12.40 1.59
CA VAL A 195 -12.90 -11.43 1.14
C VAL A 195 -11.72 -11.40 2.12
N TYR A 196 -11.99 -11.37 3.44
CA TYR A 196 -10.96 -11.41 4.47
C TYR A 196 -10.06 -12.65 4.33
N ARG A 197 -10.67 -13.85 4.23
CA ARG A 197 -9.92 -15.11 4.06
C ARG A 197 -9.10 -15.11 2.77
N PHE A 198 -9.67 -14.59 1.69
CA PHE A 198 -8.95 -14.49 0.42
C PHE A 198 -7.73 -13.57 0.54
N LEU A 199 -7.88 -12.35 1.08
CA LEU A 199 -6.76 -11.42 1.25
C LEU A 199 -5.70 -11.95 2.23
N LEU A 200 -6.14 -12.57 3.33
CA LEU A 200 -5.24 -13.21 4.29
C LEU A 200 -4.41 -14.33 3.64
N SER A 201 -5.02 -15.10 2.71
CA SER A 201 -4.27 -16.10 1.95
C SER A 201 -3.18 -15.47 1.07
N LYS A 202 -3.44 -14.25 0.53
CA LYS A 202 -2.44 -13.53 -0.27
C LYS A 202 -1.32 -12.95 0.57
N GLN A 203 -1.64 -12.48 1.78
CA GLN A 203 -0.63 -12.06 2.75
C GLN A 203 0.29 -13.20 3.16
N LYS A 204 -0.25 -14.40 3.38
CA LYS A 204 0.56 -15.59 3.70
C LYS A 204 1.51 -16.00 2.57
N ASP A 205 1.18 -15.71 1.33
CA ASP A 205 2.08 -15.96 0.19
C ASP A 205 3.28 -14.98 0.16
N MET A 206 3.27 -13.92 0.99
CA MET A 206 4.35 -12.93 1.12
C MET A 206 5.39 -13.30 2.18
N ILE A 207 5.05 -14.23 3.08
CA ILE A 207 5.89 -14.71 4.19
C ILE A 207 6.62 -15.98 3.75
#